data_3f0b21b492410ff37f087051d9897902
#
_entry.id   3f0b21b492410ff37f087051d9897902
#
_cell.length_a   1.000
_cell.length_b   1.000
_cell.length_c   1.000
_cell.angle_alpha   90.00
_cell.angle_beta   90.00
_cell.angle_gamma   90.00
#
_symmetry.space_group_name_H-M   'P 1'
#
loop_
_entity.id
_entity.type
_entity.pdbx_description
1 polymer ?
#
loop_
_entity_poly.entity_id
_entity_poly.type
_entity_poly.pdbx_seq_one_letter_code
_entity_poly.pdbx_strand_id
1 'polypeptide(L)'
;MKRQYLVRIDKDIDSDWGASVPDLPGCVATGKTVDAALRRIESAIALHIRGRREDGIRVPPPRQRAVRPRRTPKQVKFYATIEVAA
;
A
#
# COMPACT_ATOMS: atom_id res chain seq x y z
N MET A 1 0.78 5.87 -17.81
CA MET A 1 1.13 4.47 -17.48
C MET A 1 0.51 4.10 -16.15
N LYS A 2 -0.03 2.89 -16.04
CA LYS A 2 -0.64 2.42 -14.80
C LYS A 2 0.29 1.43 -14.11
N ARG A 3 0.35 1.48 -12.78
CA ARG A 3 1.12 0.55 -11.96
C ARG A 3 0.21 -0.11 -10.95
N GLN A 4 0.46 -1.38 -10.68
CA GLN A 4 -0.28 -2.14 -9.68
C GLN A 4 0.66 -2.47 -8.52
N TYR A 5 0.34 -1.95 -7.34
CA TYR A 5 1.11 -2.23 -6.13
C TYR A 5 0.37 -3.18 -5.22
N LEU A 6 1.11 -4.11 -4.64
CA LEU A 6 0.58 -4.97 -3.60
C LEU A 6 0.44 -4.16 -2.32
N VAL A 7 -0.74 -4.23 -1.71
CA VAL A 7 -1.05 -3.54 -0.46
C VAL A 7 -1.35 -4.59 0.59
N ARG A 8 -0.71 -4.44 1.73
CA ARG A 8 -0.96 -5.30 2.90
C ARG A 8 -1.99 -4.62 3.79
N ILE A 9 -3.06 -5.35 4.11
CA ILE A 9 -4.13 -4.87 4.97
C ILE A 9 -4.01 -5.58 6.31
N ASP A 10 -3.89 -4.80 7.38
CA ASP A 10 -3.77 -5.34 8.73
C ASP A 10 -4.74 -4.68 9.69
N LYS A 11 -4.97 -5.35 10.81
CA LYS A 11 -5.81 -4.83 11.87
C LYS A 11 -5.48 -5.56 13.18
N ASP A 12 -5.20 -4.79 14.21
CA ASP A 12 -5.07 -5.28 15.57
C ASP A 12 -6.40 -5.12 16.30
N ILE A 13 -6.54 -5.80 17.44
CA ILE A 13 -7.67 -5.62 18.33
C ILE A 13 -7.65 -4.15 18.80
N ASP A 14 -8.81 -3.51 18.77
CA ASP A 14 -9.00 -2.13 19.20
C ASP A 14 -8.21 -1.08 18.37
N SER A 15 -7.77 -1.44 17.19
CA SER A 15 -7.10 -0.50 16.29
C SER A 15 -7.92 -0.27 15.02
N ASP A 16 -7.55 0.78 14.29
CA ASP A 16 -8.07 1.01 12.95
C ASP A 16 -7.50 -0.01 11.95
N TRP A 17 -8.09 -0.07 10.76
CA TRP A 17 -7.54 -0.81 9.65
C TRP A 17 -6.29 -0.11 9.14
N GLY A 18 -5.24 -0.87 8.92
CA GLY A 18 -3.99 -0.36 8.37
C GLY A 18 -3.77 -0.86 6.95
N ALA A 19 -3.15 -0.02 6.15
CA ALA A 19 -2.71 -0.38 4.80
C ALA A 19 -1.27 0.05 4.63
N SER A 20 -0.46 -0.80 4.02
CA SER A 20 0.94 -0.49 3.74
C SER A 20 1.34 -1.08 2.40
N VAL A 21 2.32 -0.45 1.76
CA VAL A 21 2.84 -0.88 0.46
C VAL A 21 4.26 -1.38 0.65
N PRO A 22 4.49 -2.71 0.60
CA PRO A 22 5.84 -3.24 0.80
C PRO A 22 6.89 -2.68 -0.17
N ASP A 23 6.51 -2.42 -1.42
CA ASP A 23 7.43 -1.88 -2.41
C ASP A 23 7.72 -0.39 -2.27
N LEU A 24 6.95 0.31 -1.44
CA LEU A 24 7.13 1.74 -1.19
C LEU A 24 7.28 1.97 0.32
N PRO A 25 8.49 1.80 0.88
CA PRO A 25 8.71 1.98 2.31
C PRO A 25 8.25 3.36 2.78
N GLY A 26 7.53 3.38 3.90
CA GLY A 26 6.96 4.60 4.44
C GLY A 26 5.59 4.98 3.88
N CYS A 27 5.12 4.28 2.86
CA CYS A 27 3.79 4.53 2.29
C CYS A 27 2.76 3.72 3.08
N VAL A 28 2.10 4.36 4.02
CA VAL A 28 1.11 3.74 4.92
C VAL A 28 -0.12 4.63 5.05
N ALA A 29 -1.24 4.00 5.37
CA ALA A 29 -2.49 4.70 5.63
C ALA A 29 -3.32 3.92 6.65
N THR A 30 -4.27 4.59 7.27
CA THR A 30 -5.20 3.96 8.20
C THR A 30 -6.62 4.41 7.88
N GLY A 31 -7.60 3.65 8.34
CA GLY A 31 -9.00 3.99 8.19
C GLY A 31 -9.85 3.17 9.13
N LYS A 32 -11.02 3.67 9.45
CA LYS A 32 -11.95 2.97 10.34
C LYS A 32 -12.59 1.76 9.68
N THR A 33 -12.58 1.72 8.35
CA THR A 33 -13.07 0.60 7.55
C THR A 33 -12.02 0.21 6.53
N VAL A 34 -12.16 -0.99 5.97
CA VAL A 34 -11.28 -1.44 4.87
C VAL A 34 -11.37 -0.48 3.70
N ASP A 35 -12.57 -0.07 3.30
CA ASP A 35 -12.76 0.87 2.19
C ASP A 35 -12.04 2.19 2.43
N ALA A 36 -12.13 2.73 3.65
CA ALA A 36 -11.44 3.97 4.00
C ALA A 36 -9.93 3.80 3.92
N ALA A 37 -9.40 2.70 4.44
CA ALA A 37 -7.97 2.41 4.38
C ALA A 37 -7.49 2.26 2.93
N LEU A 38 -8.25 1.56 2.09
CA LEU A 38 -7.90 1.36 0.67
C LEU A 38 -7.91 2.68 -0.11
N ARG A 39 -8.91 3.53 0.11
CA ARG A 39 -8.95 4.84 -0.54
C ARG A 39 -7.78 5.73 -0.13
N ARG A 40 -7.45 5.70 1.15
CA ARG A 40 -6.34 6.50 1.68
C ARG A 40 -4.98 6.01 1.19
N ILE A 41 -4.79 4.68 1.10
CA ILE A 41 -3.53 4.15 0.60
C ILE A 41 -3.36 4.44 -0.89
N GLU A 42 -4.43 4.42 -1.67
CA GLU A 42 -4.39 4.81 -3.08
C GLU A 42 -3.89 6.25 -3.24
N SER A 43 -4.45 7.17 -2.46
CA SER A 43 -4.02 8.56 -2.45
C SER A 43 -2.58 8.71 -1.97
N ALA A 44 -2.20 7.94 -0.94
CA ALA A 44 -0.84 7.97 -0.41
C ALA A 44 0.19 7.47 -1.42
N ILE A 45 -0.15 6.44 -2.19
CA ILE A 45 0.73 5.93 -3.25
C ILE A 45 0.94 7.01 -4.31
N ALA A 46 -0.14 7.64 -4.78
CA ALA A 46 -0.06 8.68 -5.80
C ALA A 46 0.79 9.86 -5.32
N LEU A 47 0.59 10.29 -4.09
CA LEU A 47 1.36 11.39 -3.49
C LEU A 47 2.83 11.01 -3.32
N HIS A 48 3.11 9.80 -2.90
CA HIS A 48 4.47 9.29 -2.71
C HIS A 48 5.25 9.25 -4.03
N ILE A 49 4.60 8.77 -5.09
CA ILE A 49 5.19 8.74 -6.44
C ILE A 49 5.48 10.15 -6.93
N ARG A 50 4.51 11.05 -6.78
CA ARG A 50 4.68 12.43 -7.21
C ARG A 50 5.81 13.14 -6.47
N GLY A 51 5.87 12.96 -5.15
CA GLY A 51 6.93 13.57 -4.35
C GLY A 51 8.31 13.09 -4.76
N ARG A 52 8.48 11.80 -5.01
CA ARG A 52 9.76 11.26 -5.47
C ARG A 52 10.15 11.81 -6.85
N ARG A 53 9.20 11.93 -7.76
CA ARG A 53 9.48 12.48 -9.09
C ARG A 53 9.87 13.95 -9.02
N GLU A 54 9.20 14.73 -8.20
CA GLU A 54 9.53 16.14 -7.99
C GLU A 54 10.93 16.31 -7.41
N ASP A 55 11.36 15.40 -6.55
CA ASP A 55 12.69 15.40 -5.94
C ASP A 55 13.76 14.74 -6.81
N GLY A 56 13.39 14.25 -7.99
CA GLY A 56 14.32 13.55 -8.87
C GLY A 56 14.71 12.16 -8.37
N ILE A 57 13.97 11.61 -7.42
CA ILE A 57 14.24 10.29 -6.84
C ILE A 57 13.50 9.23 -7.65
N ARG A 58 14.19 8.13 -7.93
CA ARG A 58 13.58 7.02 -8.67
C ARG A 58 12.43 6.42 -7.87
N VAL A 59 11.30 6.20 -8.55
CA VAL A 59 10.15 5.50 -7.97
C VAL A 59 10.36 4.00 -8.13
N PRO A 60 10.39 3.23 -7.03
CA PRO A 60 10.51 1.77 -7.14
C PRO A 60 9.35 1.19 -7.92
N PRO A 61 9.60 0.34 -8.93
CA PRO A 61 8.52 -0.33 -9.64
C PRO A 61 7.87 -1.39 -8.74
N PRO A 62 6.61 -1.78 -9.01
CA PRO A 62 6.00 -2.88 -8.29
C PRO A 62 6.77 -4.17 -8.52
N ARG A 63 7.27 -4.76 -7.45
CA ARG A 63 8.04 -6.02 -7.50
C ARG A 63 7.24 -7.20 -6.99
N GLN A 64 6.38 -6.95 -6.04
CA GLN A 64 5.58 -8.00 -5.46
C GLN A 64 4.31 -8.17 -6.27
N ARG A 65 4.16 -9.34 -6.82
CA ARG A 65 2.90 -9.73 -7.46
C ARG A 65 1.96 -10.20 -6.36
N ALA A 66 0.69 -10.34 -6.70
CA ALA A 66 -0.32 -10.86 -5.78
C ALA A 66 -0.03 -12.34 -5.45
N VAL A 67 1.19 -12.63 -5.02
CA VAL A 67 1.63 -13.96 -4.59
C VAL A 67 1.66 -13.95 -3.08
N ARG A 68 1.06 -14.95 -2.49
CA ARG A 68 1.02 -15.10 -1.04
C ARG A 68 2.44 -15.13 -0.48
N PRO A 69 2.81 -14.22 0.43
CA PRO A 69 4.09 -14.31 1.11
C PRO A 69 4.19 -15.60 1.93
N ARG A 70 5.39 -16.11 2.09
CA ARG A 70 5.60 -17.34 2.88
C ARG A 70 5.16 -17.19 4.32
N ARG A 71 5.29 -16.00 4.88
CA ARG A 71 4.88 -15.72 6.26
C ARG A 71 4.03 -14.47 6.29
N THR A 72 2.84 -14.62 6.82
CA THR A 72 1.93 -13.51 7.04
C THR A 72 1.84 -13.29 8.55
N PRO A 73 2.24 -12.09 9.03
CA PRO A 73 2.04 -11.76 10.45
C PRO A 73 0.57 -11.91 10.85
N LYS A 74 0.32 -12.25 12.10
CA LYS A 74 -1.05 -12.49 12.59
C LYS A 74 -1.99 -11.32 12.37
N GLN A 75 -1.49 -10.09 12.45
CA GLN A 75 -2.30 -8.89 12.27
C GLN A 75 -2.67 -8.65 10.80
N VAL A 76 -1.99 -9.29 9.85
CA VAL A 76 -2.33 -9.13 8.44
C VAL A 76 -3.56 -9.94 8.12
N LYS A 77 -4.60 -9.28 7.62
CA LYS A 77 -5.87 -9.93 7.30
C LYS A 77 -5.91 -10.38 5.85
N PHE A 78 -5.44 -9.55 4.93
CA PHE A 78 -5.38 -9.93 3.52
C PHE A 78 -4.46 -8.97 2.75
N TYR A 79 -4.22 -9.33 1.51
CA TYR A 79 -3.48 -8.51 0.56
C TYR A 79 -4.43 -8.08 -0.55
N ALA A 80 -4.23 -6.87 -1.05
CA ALA A 80 -4.98 -6.34 -2.17
C ALA A 80 -4.00 -5.75 -3.19
N THR A 81 -4.44 -5.61 -4.42
CA THR A 81 -3.67 -4.93 -5.45
C THR A 81 -4.36 -3.63 -5.79
N ILE A 82 -3.61 -2.54 -5.73
CA ILE A 82 -4.12 -1.21 -6.04
C ILE A 82 -3.45 -0.70 -7.30
N GLU A 83 -4.25 -0.32 -8.28
CA GLU A 83 -3.78 0.27 -9.51
C GLU A 83 -3.76 1.79 -9.38
N VAL A 84 -2.64 2.39 -9.71
CA VAL A 84 -2.49 3.84 -9.70
C VAL A 84 -1.93 4.33 -11.04
N ALA A 85 -2.36 5.51 -11.44
CA ALA A 85 -1.78 6.19 -12.58
C ALA A 85 -0.39 6.68 -12.19
N ALA A 86 0.59 6.37 -13.00
CA ALA A 86 1.98 6.66 -12.68
C ALA A 86 2.67 7.45 -13.80
#